data_a5ff2fb7c5ee523b540d9be34600bdf0
#
_entry.id   a5ff2fb7c5ee523b540d9be34600bdf0
#
_cell.length_a   1.000
_cell.length_b   1.000
_cell.length_c   1.000
_cell.angle_alpha   90.00
_cell.angle_beta   90.00
_cell.angle_gamma   90.00
#
_symmetry.space_group_name_H-M   'P 1'
#
loop_
_entity.id
_entity.type
_entity.pdbx_description
1 polymer ?
#
loop_
_entity_poly.entity_id
_entity_poly.type
_entity_poly.pdbx_seq_one_letter_code
_entity_poly.pdbx_strand_id
1 'polypeptide(L)'
;MFKGLKPIIYNGREVWPLVEGGKGVAATNHASAGAWAAAGGIGTVSAVNADSYDPEGKIIPQVYRSLTRRERHEELIEYAIEGAVQQVRRAFDIAGGKGAININVLWEMGGAQRILHGVLERTRGLVAGVTCGAGMPYKLSEIASSYDVSYLPIVSSGRAFRALWKRAYSKASQWLSAVVYEDPWLAGGHNGLSNAEDPRKPEDPYPRVKALRDTMREGGISDEVPIVMAGGVWYLRDWSDWIDNPELGTIAFQFGTRPLLTKESPIPEAWKARLTNIEEGEVLLHRFSPTGFYSSAVRNPFLRNLEERSERQIAFSTQEAGDHVFQLDVGVKGKNFWVTRNDLLRARQWFGAGFTDALKTPDNTLVFVTPEEKAVIRKDQADCMGCLSQCAFSSWADSETNSTGRLADPRSFCIQKTLQDIAHGGDVEQNLMFAGHGAYQFKRDPFYSNGFVPTVKELVDRILTGD
;
A
#
# COMPACT_ATOMS: atom_id res chain seq x y z
N MET A 1 2.94 -27.64 -16.70
CA MET A 1 1.86 -26.87 -16.07
C MET A 1 1.54 -27.48 -14.72
N PHE A 2 1.37 -26.68 -13.68
CA PHE A 2 1.11 -27.15 -12.32
C PHE A 2 -0.22 -27.89 -12.26
N LYS A 3 -0.22 -29.10 -11.69
CA LYS A 3 -1.40 -29.99 -11.68
C LYS A 3 -2.50 -29.37 -10.81
N GLY A 4 -3.69 -29.25 -11.38
CA GLY A 4 -4.86 -28.66 -10.72
C GLY A 4 -5.10 -27.19 -11.00
N LEU A 5 -4.09 -26.41 -11.40
CA LEU A 5 -4.30 -25.01 -11.77
C LEU A 5 -5.02 -24.93 -13.13
N LYS A 6 -6.22 -24.37 -13.14
CA LYS A 6 -7.05 -24.21 -14.33
C LYS A 6 -7.34 -22.75 -14.58
N PRO A 7 -7.50 -22.32 -15.84
CA PRO A 7 -8.05 -21.01 -16.13
C PRO A 7 -9.43 -20.83 -15.48
N ILE A 8 -9.75 -19.59 -15.17
CA ILE A 8 -11.06 -19.18 -14.66
C ILE A 8 -11.72 -18.23 -15.65
N ILE A 9 -13.04 -18.11 -15.58
CA ILE A 9 -13.76 -17.08 -16.32
C ILE A 9 -13.82 -15.83 -15.45
N TYR A 10 -13.18 -14.77 -15.93
CA TYR A 10 -13.16 -13.46 -15.30
C TYR A 10 -13.74 -12.43 -16.28
N ASN A 11 -14.90 -11.87 -15.93
CA ASN A 11 -15.64 -10.92 -16.79
C ASN A 11 -15.80 -11.40 -18.24
N GLY A 12 -16.20 -12.68 -18.42
CA GLY A 12 -16.41 -13.28 -19.72
C GLY A 12 -15.14 -13.64 -20.50
N ARG A 13 -13.96 -13.50 -19.89
CA ARG A 13 -12.66 -13.86 -20.48
C ARG A 13 -12.05 -15.04 -19.73
N GLU A 14 -11.46 -15.97 -20.45
CA GLU A 14 -10.65 -17.01 -19.85
C GLU A 14 -9.27 -16.45 -19.49
N VAL A 15 -8.90 -16.55 -18.20
CA VAL A 15 -7.62 -16.06 -17.68
C VAL A 15 -7.00 -17.07 -16.72
N TRP A 16 -5.70 -17.06 -16.58
CA TRP A 16 -5.05 -17.73 -15.46
C TRP A 16 -5.44 -17.06 -14.15
N PRO A 17 -5.69 -17.83 -13.06
CA PRO A 17 -6.01 -17.26 -11.73
C PRO A 17 -4.78 -16.66 -11.05
N LEU A 18 -4.01 -15.87 -11.79
CA LEU A 18 -2.78 -15.20 -11.39
C LEU A 18 -2.94 -13.70 -11.57
N VAL A 19 -2.86 -12.98 -10.47
CA VAL A 19 -3.06 -11.54 -10.44
C VAL A 19 -1.74 -10.85 -10.11
N GLU A 20 -1.34 -9.86 -10.93
CA GLU A 20 -0.37 -8.88 -10.46
C GLU A 20 -1.07 -7.88 -9.54
N GLY A 21 -0.69 -7.81 -8.27
CA GLY A 21 -1.20 -6.81 -7.34
C GLY A 21 -0.72 -5.41 -7.71
N GLY A 22 -1.66 -4.46 -7.80
CA GLY A 22 -1.32 -3.06 -8.05
C GLY A 22 -0.55 -2.45 -6.87
N LYS A 23 0.53 -1.73 -7.15
CA LYS A 23 1.46 -1.16 -6.18
C LYS A 23 1.67 0.34 -6.45
N GLY A 24 1.02 1.18 -5.68
CA GLY A 24 1.22 2.64 -5.70
C GLY A 24 2.23 3.08 -4.63
N VAL A 25 2.96 4.15 -4.83
CA VAL A 25 3.02 5.03 -6.00
C VAL A 25 4.03 4.45 -6.99
N ALA A 26 3.67 4.40 -8.30
CA ALA A 26 4.54 4.12 -9.43
C ALA A 26 5.32 2.77 -9.44
N ALA A 27 5.10 1.86 -8.48
CA ALA A 27 5.76 0.54 -8.45
C ALA A 27 5.05 -0.52 -9.33
N THR A 28 3.90 -0.18 -9.91
CA THR A 28 3.23 -0.90 -11.01
C THR A 28 2.77 0.12 -12.03
N ASN A 29 3.02 -0.13 -13.30
CA ASN A 29 2.59 0.73 -14.39
C ASN A 29 2.02 -0.07 -15.56
N HIS A 30 1.78 0.61 -16.67
CA HIS A 30 1.26 0.01 -17.90
C HIS A 30 2.12 -1.13 -18.46
N ALA A 31 3.45 -1.05 -18.30
CA ALA A 31 4.36 -2.05 -18.87
C ALA A 31 4.23 -3.38 -18.13
N SER A 32 4.33 -3.38 -16.78
CA SER A 32 4.20 -4.59 -15.99
C SER A 32 2.78 -5.16 -16.05
N ALA A 33 1.75 -4.32 -15.86
CA ALA A 33 0.36 -4.77 -15.90
C ALA A 33 -0.06 -5.30 -17.27
N GLY A 34 0.33 -4.61 -18.36
CA GLY A 34 0.06 -5.05 -19.72
C GLY A 34 0.76 -6.36 -20.06
N ALA A 35 2.03 -6.52 -19.67
CA ALA A 35 2.79 -7.76 -19.89
C ALA A 35 2.20 -8.94 -19.09
N TRP A 36 1.71 -8.70 -17.87
CA TRP A 36 1.05 -9.72 -17.06
C TRP A 36 -0.25 -10.20 -17.71
N ALA A 37 -1.06 -9.28 -18.22
CA ALA A 37 -2.25 -9.61 -18.97
C ALA A 37 -1.92 -10.32 -20.31
N ALA A 38 -0.89 -9.88 -21.03
CA ALA A 38 -0.41 -10.53 -22.26
C ALA A 38 0.05 -11.98 -22.01
N ALA A 39 0.53 -12.29 -20.81
CA ALA A 39 0.87 -13.64 -20.37
C ALA A 39 -0.37 -14.47 -19.95
N GLY A 40 -1.58 -13.90 -20.06
CA GLY A 40 -2.86 -14.58 -19.81
C GLY A 40 -3.40 -14.47 -18.38
N GLY A 41 -2.76 -13.68 -17.50
CA GLY A 41 -3.22 -13.39 -16.15
C GLY A 41 -4.05 -12.10 -16.06
N ILE A 42 -4.18 -11.57 -14.85
CA ILE A 42 -4.84 -10.30 -14.56
C ILE A 42 -3.78 -9.28 -14.14
N GLY A 43 -3.47 -8.31 -15.00
CA GLY A 43 -2.55 -7.22 -14.69
C GLY A 43 -3.28 -6.06 -14.04
N THR A 44 -2.69 -5.41 -13.04
CA THR A 44 -3.32 -4.31 -12.33
C THR A 44 -2.50 -3.04 -12.44
N VAL A 45 -3.04 -2.02 -13.10
CA VAL A 45 -2.48 -0.66 -13.11
C VAL A 45 -2.82 0.02 -11.78
N SER A 46 -1.83 0.61 -11.12
CA SER A 46 -2.09 1.39 -9.91
C SER A 46 -2.59 2.80 -10.26
N ALA A 47 -3.83 3.11 -9.85
CA ALA A 47 -4.39 4.46 -9.94
C ALA A 47 -4.08 5.31 -8.69
N VAL A 48 -3.21 4.82 -7.79
CA VAL A 48 -2.77 5.55 -6.60
C VAL A 48 -1.70 6.56 -7.01
N ASN A 49 -2.12 7.80 -7.25
CA ASN A 49 -1.26 8.92 -7.68
C ASN A 49 -0.36 8.54 -8.87
N ALA A 50 -0.99 7.97 -9.90
CA ALA A 50 -0.31 7.42 -11.06
C ALA A 50 0.47 8.48 -11.84
N ASP A 51 1.71 8.13 -12.24
CA ASP A 51 2.52 8.98 -13.11
C ASP A 51 1.99 8.99 -14.54
N SER A 52 2.19 10.11 -15.23
CA SER A 52 2.10 10.22 -16.69
C SER A 52 3.47 10.02 -17.31
N TYR A 53 3.50 9.56 -18.57
CA TYR A 53 4.72 9.31 -19.33
C TYR A 53 4.67 10.03 -20.67
N ASP A 54 5.80 10.56 -21.10
CA ASP A 54 5.96 11.09 -22.44
C ASP A 54 5.97 9.98 -23.52
N PRO A 55 6.02 10.30 -24.81
CA PRO A 55 6.09 9.31 -25.88
C PRO A 55 7.35 8.42 -25.80
N GLU A 56 8.44 8.93 -25.24
CA GLU A 56 9.70 8.23 -25.05
C GLU A 56 9.71 7.32 -23.82
N GLY A 57 8.61 7.32 -23.03
CA GLY A 57 8.44 6.48 -21.83
C GLY A 57 9.09 7.05 -20.58
N LYS A 58 9.45 8.34 -20.56
CA LYS A 58 9.94 9.02 -19.36
C LYS A 58 8.78 9.57 -18.54
N ILE A 59 8.96 9.59 -17.24
CA ILE A 59 7.97 10.17 -16.32
C ILE A 59 7.89 11.67 -16.54
N ILE A 60 6.67 12.17 -16.70
CA ILE A 60 6.35 13.60 -16.71
C ILE A 60 6.26 14.06 -15.26
N PRO A 61 7.15 14.96 -14.77
CA PRO A 61 7.13 15.42 -13.39
C PRO A 61 5.81 16.09 -13.01
N GLN A 62 5.27 15.74 -11.85
CA GLN A 62 4.13 16.41 -11.25
C GLN A 62 4.61 17.72 -10.58
N VAL A 63 4.20 18.85 -11.12
CA VAL A 63 4.59 20.18 -10.65
C VAL A 63 3.40 20.86 -9.98
N TYR A 64 3.45 20.96 -8.66
CA TYR A 64 2.45 21.66 -7.87
C TYR A 64 2.75 23.16 -7.84
N ARG A 65 1.84 23.96 -8.40
CA ARG A 65 2.00 25.42 -8.56
C ARG A 65 1.23 26.21 -7.51
N SER A 66 0.25 25.58 -6.92
CA SER A 66 -0.65 26.24 -5.98
C SER A 66 -0.04 26.40 -4.60
N LEU A 67 -0.43 27.48 -3.91
CA LEU A 67 0.11 27.86 -2.61
C LEU A 67 -0.59 27.13 -1.44
N THR A 68 -1.87 26.83 -1.59
CA THR A 68 -2.65 26.19 -0.53
C THR A 68 -2.64 24.66 -0.67
N ARG A 69 -2.78 23.96 0.46
CA ARG A 69 -2.90 22.50 0.47
C ARG A 69 -4.11 22.00 -0.31
N ARG A 70 -5.24 22.71 -0.26
CA ARG A 70 -6.48 22.38 -0.96
C ARG A 70 -6.27 22.42 -2.47
N GLU A 71 -5.68 23.48 -2.96
CA GLU A 71 -5.41 23.61 -4.40
C GLU A 71 -4.42 22.57 -4.90
N ARG A 72 -3.35 22.29 -4.13
CA ARG A 72 -2.42 21.20 -4.46
C ARG A 72 -3.10 19.81 -4.46
N HIS A 73 -4.10 19.61 -3.60
CA HIS A 73 -4.91 18.40 -3.62
C HIS A 73 -5.74 18.27 -4.90
N GLU A 74 -6.30 19.37 -5.40
CA GLU A 74 -6.98 19.38 -6.70
C GLU A 74 -6.01 19.03 -7.85
N GLU A 75 -4.83 19.64 -7.88
CA GLU A 75 -3.77 19.32 -8.85
C GLU A 75 -3.37 17.84 -8.79
N LEU A 76 -3.22 17.29 -7.59
CA LEU A 76 -2.88 15.86 -7.39
C LEU A 76 -3.95 14.94 -7.99
N ILE A 77 -5.23 15.23 -7.78
CA ILE A 77 -6.33 14.42 -8.32
C ILE A 77 -6.32 14.45 -9.86
N GLU A 78 -6.08 15.62 -10.46
CA GLU A 78 -5.97 15.76 -11.91
C GLU A 78 -4.80 14.94 -12.47
N TYR A 79 -3.61 15.04 -11.84
CA TYR A 79 -2.46 14.21 -12.22
C TYR A 79 -2.74 12.72 -12.09
N ALA A 80 -3.38 12.30 -10.99
CA ALA A 80 -3.70 10.89 -10.76
C ALA A 80 -4.66 10.33 -11.81
N ILE A 81 -5.70 11.09 -12.19
CA ILE A 81 -6.66 10.70 -13.24
C ILE A 81 -5.94 10.60 -14.59
N GLU A 82 -5.18 11.63 -14.98
CA GLU A 82 -4.50 11.65 -16.26
C GLU A 82 -3.49 10.52 -16.40
N GLY A 83 -2.66 10.33 -15.37
CA GLY A 83 -1.68 9.25 -15.34
C GLY A 83 -2.33 7.87 -15.41
N ALA A 84 -3.37 7.62 -14.61
CA ALA A 84 -4.06 6.33 -14.63
C ALA A 84 -4.75 6.05 -15.97
N VAL A 85 -5.42 7.03 -16.57
CA VAL A 85 -6.05 6.90 -17.89
C VAL A 85 -5.03 6.54 -18.96
N GLN A 86 -3.90 7.26 -19.00
CA GLN A 86 -2.83 6.99 -19.94
C GLN A 86 -2.27 5.57 -19.75
N GLN A 87 -2.01 5.16 -18.51
CA GLN A 87 -1.45 3.87 -18.21
C GLN A 87 -2.42 2.72 -18.51
N VAL A 88 -3.72 2.86 -18.23
CA VAL A 88 -4.74 1.85 -18.58
C VAL A 88 -4.77 1.62 -20.10
N ARG A 89 -4.78 2.69 -20.90
CA ARG A 89 -4.78 2.57 -22.37
C ARG A 89 -3.55 1.83 -22.87
N ARG A 90 -2.36 2.24 -22.43
CA ARG A 90 -1.10 1.58 -22.80
C ARG A 90 -1.05 0.10 -22.34
N ALA A 91 -1.52 -0.20 -21.12
CA ALA A 91 -1.58 -1.57 -20.61
C ALA A 91 -2.51 -2.45 -21.46
N PHE A 92 -3.68 -1.91 -21.85
CA PHE A 92 -4.63 -2.60 -22.70
C PHE A 92 -4.04 -2.91 -24.09
N ASP A 93 -3.31 -1.96 -24.68
CA ASP A 93 -2.62 -2.16 -25.96
C ASP A 93 -1.53 -3.24 -25.85
N ILE A 94 -0.71 -3.22 -24.78
CA ILE A 94 0.32 -4.24 -24.52
C ILE A 94 -0.31 -5.63 -24.31
N ALA A 95 -1.45 -5.71 -23.63
CA ALA A 95 -2.16 -6.97 -23.40
C ALA A 95 -2.60 -7.67 -24.69
N GLY A 96 -2.81 -6.90 -25.78
CA GLY A 96 -3.13 -7.44 -27.10
C GLY A 96 -4.38 -8.33 -27.13
N GLY A 97 -5.39 -7.97 -26.33
CA GLY A 97 -6.65 -8.71 -26.21
C GLY A 97 -6.59 -9.97 -25.34
N LYS A 98 -5.44 -10.28 -24.72
CA LYS A 98 -5.27 -11.39 -23.78
C LYS A 98 -5.46 -10.93 -22.35
N GLY A 99 -5.75 -11.89 -21.45
CA GLY A 99 -5.88 -11.62 -20.02
C GLY A 99 -6.90 -10.54 -19.70
N ALA A 100 -6.70 -9.84 -18.58
CA ALA A 100 -7.54 -8.74 -18.16
C ALA A 100 -6.72 -7.61 -17.54
N ILE A 101 -7.17 -6.35 -17.67
CA ILE A 101 -6.58 -5.18 -17.03
C ILE A 101 -7.51 -4.71 -15.92
N ASN A 102 -6.99 -4.69 -14.71
CA ASN A 102 -7.63 -4.07 -13.56
C ASN A 102 -6.94 -2.75 -13.20
N ILE A 103 -7.62 -1.96 -12.38
CA ILE A 103 -7.02 -0.85 -11.65
C ILE A 103 -7.11 -1.09 -10.15
N ASN A 104 -6.18 -0.56 -9.37
CA ASN A 104 -6.35 -0.48 -7.92
C ASN A 104 -6.38 0.95 -7.43
N VAL A 105 -7.17 1.18 -6.38
CA VAL A 105 -7.21 2.41 -5.59
C VAL A 105 -7.15 2.07 -4.11
N LEU A 106 -6.69 3.02 -3.31
CA LEU A 106 -6.81 2.96 -1.86
C LEU A 106 -8.00 3.81 -1.43
N TRP A 107 -8.89 3.27 -0.60
CA TRP A 107 -10.07 4.04 -0.17
C TRP A 107 -9.70 5.26 0.66
N GLU A 108 -8.59 5.17 1.40
CA GLU A 108 -8.02 6.25 2.21
C GLU A 108 -7.10 7.21 1.42
N MET A 109 -6.98 7.06 0.11
CA MET A 109 -6.30 8.09 -0.69
C MET A 109 -7.21 9.32 -0.87
N GLY A 110 -6.59 10.49 -0.98
CA GLY A 110 -7.32 11.73 -1.24
C GLY A 110 -8.04 11.68 -2.59
N GLY A 111 -9.33 12.02 -2.59
CA GLY A 111 -10.12 12.04 -3.80
C GLY A 111 -10.41 10.68 -4.45
N ALA A 112 -10.31 9.55 -3.72
CA ALA A 112 -10.49 8.19 -4.24
C ALA A 112 -11.72 8.04 -5.17
N GLN A 113 -12.89 8.56 -4.75
CA GLN A 113 -14.10 8.49 -5.55
C GLN A 113 -14.00 9.31 -6.84
N ARG A 114 -13.43 10.51 -6.77
CA ARG A 114 -13.22 11.38 -7.93
C ARG A 114 -12.27 10.76 -8.95
N ILE A 115 -11.18 10.16 -8.46
CA ILE A 115 -10.22 9.46 -9.30
C ILE A 115 -10.89 8.25 -9.98
N LEU A 116 -11.65 7.44 -9.23
CA LEU A 116 -12.40 6.33 -9.81
C LEU A 116 -13.34 6.77 -10.93
N HIS A 117 -14.20 7.78 -10.67
CA HIS A 117 -15.09 8.30 -11.69
C HIS A 117 -14.34 8.82 -12.91
N GLY A 118 -13.29 9.63 -12.70
CA GLY A 118 -12.52 10.21 -13.81
C GLY A 118 -11.80 9.17 -14.67
N VAL A 119 -11.25 8.13 -14.03
CA VAL A 119 -10.56 7.05 -14.75
C VAL A 119 -11.56 6.16 -15.48
N LEU A 120 -12.62 5.66 -14.79
CA LEU A 120 -13.57 4.72 -15.40
C LEU A 120 -14.37 5.37 -16.55
N GLU A 121 -14.75 6.65 -16.43
CA GLU A 121 -15.39 7.40 -17.50
C GLU A 121 -14.52 7.44 -18.77
N ARG A 122 -13.22 7.71 -18.61
CA ARG A 122 -12.32 7.94 -19.73
C ARG A 122 -11.68 6.65 -20.29
N THR A 123 -11.89 5.51 -19.60
CA THR A 123 -11.36 4.19 -19.98
C THR A 123 -12.46 3.13 -20.15
N ARG A 124 -13.68 3.57 -20.55
CA ARG A 124 -14.82 2.66 -20.76
C ARG A 124 -14.45 1.48 -21.67
N GLY A 125 -14.78 0.26 -21.21
CA GLY A 125 -14.51 -0.98 -21.94
C GLY A 125 -13.07 -1.49 -21.89
N LEU A 126 -12.13 -0.77 -21.24
CA LEU A 126 -10.73 -1.17 -21.14
C LEU A 126 -10.41 -1.81 -19.79
N VAL A 127 -11.04 -1.33 -18.71
CA VAL A 127 -10.88 -1.85 -17.35
C VAL A 127 -11.86 -2.97 -17.10
N ALA A 128 -11.37 -4.13 -16.68
CA ALA A 128 -12.20 -5.28 -16.32
C ALA A 128 -12.69 -5.22 -14.88
N GLY A 129 -11.86 -4.72 -13.95
CA GLY A 129 -12.21 -4.67 -12.55
C GLY A 129 -11.45 -3.60 -11.75
N VAL A 130 -12.03 -3.22 -10.62
CA VAL A 130 -11.43 -2.30 -9.64
C VAL A 130 -11.14 -3.05 -8.35
N THR A 131 -9.86 -3.15 -7.96
CA THR A 131 -9.47 -3.60 -6.62
C THR A 131 -9.37 -2.41 -5.68
N CYS A 132 -9.93 -2.53 -4.48
CA CYS A 132 -9.91 -1.46 -3.50
C CYS A 132 -9.82 -1.99 -2.07
N GLY A 133 -8.86 -1.45 -1.33
CA GLY A 133 -8.63 -1.73 0.07
C GLY A 133 -8.25 -0.47 0.84
N ALA A 134 -7.55 -0.63 1.98
CA ALA A 134 -7.14 0.43 2.89
C ALA A 134 -8.34 1.29 3.33
N GLY A 135 -9.21 0.72 4.15
CA GLY A 135 -10.45 1.32 4.63
C GLY A 135 -11.67 0.45 4.30
N MET A 136 -12.86 1.05 4.41
CA MET A 136 -14.13 0.36 4.15
C MET A 136 -14.83 0.99 2.94
N PRO A 137 -14.55 0.51 1.71
CA PRO A 137 -14.99 1.12 0.46
C PRO A 137 -16.48 0.84 0.15
N TYR A 138 -17.39 1.29 0.99
CA TYR A 138 -18.84 1.02 0.84
C TYR A 138 -19.43 1.48 -0.50
N LYS A 139 -18.89 2.55 -1.10
CA LYS A 139 -19.38 3.06 -2.39
C LYS A 139 -18.71 2.42 -3.61
N LEU A 140 -17.72 1.54 -3.41
CA LEU A 140 -16.98 0.92 -4.51
C LEU A 140 -17.92 0.20 -5.49
N SER A 141 -18.85 -0.61 -4.97
CA SER A 141 -19.78 -1.39 -5.79
C SER A 141 -20.73 -0.51 -6.61
N GLU A 142 -21.20 0.60 -6.02
CA GLU A 142 -22.06 1.58 -6.69
C GLU A 142 -21.30 2.28 -7.84
N ILE A 143 -20.08 2.74 -7.56
CA ILE A 143 -19.26 3.42 -8.56
C ILE A 143 -18.90 2.46 -9.70
N ALA A 144 -18.33 1.30 -9.41
CA ALA A 144 -17.90 0.36 -10.44
C ALA A 144 -19.05 -0.10 -11.33
N SER A 145 -20.20 -0.46 -10.73
CA SER A 145 -21.38 -0.91 -11.47
C SER A 145 -21.98 0.18 -12.38
N SER A 146 -21.81 1.46 -12.03
CA SER A 146 -22.29 2.58 -12.89
C SER A 146 -21.50 2.74 -14.19
N TYR A 147 -20.36 2.06 -14.30
CA TYR A 147 -19.50 2.02 -15.49
C TYR A 147 -19.42 0.64 -16.14
N ASP A 148 -20.26 -0.31 -15.72
CA ASP A 148 -20.24 -1.71 -16.18
C ASP A 148 -18.89 -2.40 -15.91
N VAL A 149 -18.25 -2.07 -14.78
CA VAL A 149 -16.96 -2.61 -14.34
C VAL A 149 -17.16 -3.42 -13.07
N SER A 150 -16.47 -4.54 -12.97
CA SER A 150 -16.49 -5.36 -11.77
C SER A 150 -15.71 -4.72 -10.62
N TYR A 151 -16.04 -5.13 -9.39
CA TYR A 151 -15.30 -4.69 -8.20
C TYR A 151 -14.77 -5.90 -7.42
N LEU A 152 -13.58 -5.69 -6.81
CA LEU A 152 -12.88 -6.67 -6.01
C LEU A 152 -12.44 -6.00 -4.69
N PRO A 153 -13.23 -6.15 -3.61
CA PRO A 153 -12.81 -5.61 -2.31
C PRO A 153 -11.60 -6.36 -1.77
N ILE A 154 -10.66 -5.64 -1.17
CA ILE A 154 -9.56 -6.21 -0.43
C ILE A 154 -9.94 -6.21 1.05
N VAL A 155 -9.90 -7.40 1.66
CA VAL A 155 -10.26 -7.61 3.07
C VAL A 155 -9.26 -8.55 3.74
N SER A 156 -9.09 -8.43 5.05
CA SER A 156 -8.27 -9.33 5.87
C SER A 156 -9.09 -10.33 6.69
N SER A 157 -10.42 -10.29 6.58
CA SER A 157 -11.29 -11.18 7.37
C SER A 157 -12.70 -11.29 6.79
N GLY A 158 -13.38 -12.41 7.06
CA GLY A 158 -14.79 -12.59 6.73
C GLY A 158 -15.69 -11.55 7.41
N ARG A 159 -15.34 -11.08 8.62
CA ARG A 159 -16.08 -10.02 9.32
C ARG A 159 -16.06 -8.70 8.52
N ALA A 160 -14.93 -8.31 7.99
CA ALA A 160 -14.81 -7.09 7.17
C ALA A 160 -15.65 -7.22 5.89
N PHE A 161 -15.56 -8.36 5.20
CA PHE A 161 -16.38 -8.62 4.02
C PHE A 161 -17.89 -8.61 4.35
N ARG A 162 -18.32 -9.24 5.43
CA ARG A 162 -19.74 -9.25 5.88
C ARG A 162 -20.27 -7.85 6.09
N ALA A 163 -19.46 -6.94 6.65
CA ALA A 163 -19.86 -5.54 6.85
C ALA A 163 -20.07 -4.81 5.51
N LEU A 164 -19.18 -4.99 4.54
CA LEU A 164 -19.30 -4.43 3.19
C LEU A 164 -20.52 -5.01 2.46
N TRP A 165 -20.68 -6.32 2.51
CA TRP A 165 -21.78 -7.04 1.87
C TRP A 165 -23.16 -6.55 2.36
N LYS A 166 -23.38 -6.62 3.67
CA LYS A 166 -24.66 -6.25 4.26
C LYS A 166 -25.01 -4.77 4.04
N ARG A 167 -24.01 -3.89 4.06
CA ARG A 167 -24.25 -2.44 3.99
C ARG A 167 -24.40 -1.92 2.56
N ALA A 168 -23.70 -2.52 1.59
CA ALA A 168 -23.63 -1.99 0.23
C ALA A 168 -23.65 -3.03 -0.88
N TYR A 169 -22.74 -4.03 -0.83
CA TYR A 169 -22.38 -4.83 -2.00
C TYR A 169 -23.45 -5.82 -2.46
N SER A 170 -24.33 -6.27 -1.57
CA SER A 170 -25.48 -7.12 -1.92
C SER A 170 -26.41 -6.48 -2.97
N LYS A 171 -26.41 -5.16 -3.10
CA LYS A 171 -27.21 -4.43 -4.09
C LYS A 171 -26.63 -4.43 -5.50
N ALA A 172 -25.37 -4.77 -5.63
CA ALA A 172 -24.64 -4.83 -6.89
C ALA A 172 -23.83 -6.16 -6.99
N SER A 173 -24.43 -7.25 -6.49
CA SER A 173 -23.79 -8.56 -6.38
C SER A 173 -23.31 -9.13 -7.71
N GLN A 174 -24.01 -8.83 -8.81
CA GLN A 174 -23.67 -9.27 -10.17
C GLN A 174 -22.34 -8.70 -10.67
N TRP A 175 -21.82 -7.65 -10.03
CA TRP A 175 -20.56 -7.01 -10.38
C TRP A 175 -19.39 -7.44 -9.48
N LEU A 176 -19.65 -8.26 -8.44
CA LEU A 176 -18.61 -8.84 -7.61
C LEU A 176 -17.92 -9.98 -8.37
N SER A 177 -16.70 -9.74 -8.86
CA SER A 177 -15.97 -10.73 -9.64
C SER A 177 -14.92 -11.51 -8.86
N ALA A 178 -14.48 -11.00 -7.70
CA ALA A 178 -13.64 -11.70 -6.74
C ALA A 178 -13.62 -10.98 -5.39
N VAL A 179 -13.13 -11.65 -4.35
CA VAL A 179 -12.79 -11.02 -3.06
C VAL A 179 -11.30 -11.26 -2.81
N VAL A 180 -10.53 -10.20 -2.64
CA VAL A 180 -9.11 -10.33 -2.32
C VAL A 180 -8.96 -10.49 -0.81
N TYR A 181 -8.46 -11.64 -0.36
CA TYR A 181 -7.99 -11.82 1.00
C TYR A 181 -6.52 -11.40 1.07
N GLU A 182 -6.25 -10.31 1.77
CA GLU A 182 -4.89 -9.84 2.01
C GLU A 182 -4.44 -10.29 3.39
N ASP A 183 -3.38 -11.12 3.41
CA ASP A 183 -2.83 -11.60 4.67
C ASP A 183 -2.21 -10.43 5.46
N PRO A 184 -2.71 -10.14 6.68
CA PRO A 184 -2.31 -8.93 7.40
C PRO A 184 -0.91 -9.00 8.01
N TRP A 185 -0.24 -10.15 8.04
CA TRP A 185 1.14 -10.28 8.51
C TRP A 185 2.14 -10.43 7.38
N LEU A 186 1.75 -11.07 6.26
CA LEU A 186 2.67 -11.45 5.19
C LEU A 186 2.68 -10.50 4.00
N ALA A 187 1.59 -9.74 3.79
CA ALA A 187 1.49 -8.81 2.69
C ALA A 187 2.43 -7.60 2.87
N GLY A 188 2.96 -7.11 1.75
CA GLY A 188 3.76 -5.87 1.69
C GLY A 188 2.88 -4.63 1.67
N GLY A 189 3.44 -3.49 2.06
CA GLY A 189 2.70 -2.23 2.11
C GLY A 189 1.66 -2.17 3.23
N HIS A 190 0.62 -1.37 3.05
CA HIS A 190 -0.47 -1.29 4.01
C HIS A 190 -1.28 -2.59 4.00
N ASN A 191 -1.61 -3.07 5.17
CA ASN A 191 -2.37 -4.30 5.35
C ASN A 191 -3.55 -4.09 6.31
N GLY A 192 -4.42 -5.08 6.37
CA GLY A 192 -5.65 -5.01 7.14
C GLY A 192 -5.55 -5.54 8.57
N LEU A 193 -4.36 -5.55 9.18
CA LEU A 193 -4.20 -5.99 10.58
C LEU A 193 -5.02 -5.08 11.50
N SER A 194 -5.93 -5.66 12.27
CA SER A 194 -6.77 -4.91 13.19
C SER A 194 -6.07 -4.67 14.53
N ASN A 195 -6.53 -3.67 15.28
CA ASN A 195 -5.98 -3.38 16.61
C ASN A 195 -6.25 -4.51 17.64
N ALA A 196 -7.11 -5.48 17.33
CA ALA A 196 -7.38 -6.64 18.17
C ALA A 196 -6.42 -7.81 17.92
N GLU A 197 -5.64 -7.75 16.85
CA GLU A 197 -4.69 -8.79 16.44
C GLU A 197 -3.27 -8.43 16.92
N ASP A 198 -2.51 -9.43 17.36
CA ASP A 198 -1.10 -9.20 17.77
C ASP A 198 -0.20 -9.23 16.53
N PRO A 199 0.48 -8.11 16.19
CA PRO A 199 1.36 -8.05 15.03
C PRO A 199 2.55 -9.03 15.10
N ARG A 200 2.87 -9.56 16.29
CA ARG A 200 3.99 -10.50 16.52
C ARG A 200 3.55 -11.96 16.48
N LYS A 201 2.26 -12.24 16.27
CA LYS A 201 1.69 -13.59 16.26
C LYS A 201 0.94 -13.82 14.96
N PRO A 202 1.64 -14.10 13.85
CA PRO A 202 1.01 -14.45 12.59
C PRO A 202 0.07 -15.65 12.78
N GLU A 203 -1.11 -15.56 12.17
CA GLU A 203 -2.10 -16.64 12.17
C GLU A 203 -2.02 -17.39 10.84
N ASP A 204 -2.39 -18.67 10.87
CA ASP A 204 -2.56 -19.47 9.65
C ASP A 204 -3.65 -18.84 8.76
N PRO A 205 -3.36 -18.55 7.48
CA PRO A 205 -4.34 -17.98 6.56
C PRO A 205 -5.50 -18.92 6.23
N TYR A 206 -5.32 -20.25 6.31
CA TYR A 206 -6.34 -21.21 5.90
C TYR A 206 -7.67 -21.06 6.66
N PRO A 207 -7.70 -21.06 8.00
CA PRO A 207 -8.95 -20.85 8.76
C PRO A 207 -9.59 -19.50 8.46
N ARG A 208 -8.80 -18.48 8.19
CA ARG A 208 -9.29 -17.12 7.91
C ARG A 208 -9.95 -17.03 6.52
N VAL A 209 -9.35 -17.66 5.52
CA VAL A 209 -9.91 -17.72 4.15
C VAL A 209 -11.13 -18.62 4.11
N LYS A 210 -11.12 -19.74 4.85
CA LYS A 210 -12.31 -20.59 5.02
C LYS A 210 -13.47 -19.79 5.63
N ALA A 211 -13.23 -19.04 6.71
CA ALA A 211 -14.25 -18.21 7.32
C ALA A 211 -14.75 -17.08 6.39
N LEU A 212 -13.90 -16.56 5.50
CA LEU A 212 -14.30 -15.64 4.45
C LEU A 212 -15.22 -16.36 3.44
N ARG A 213 -14.86 -17.55 2.97
CA ARG A 213 -15.68 -18.35 2.05
C ARG A 213 -17.05 -18.67 2.66
N ASP A 214 -17.08 -19.09 3.91
CA ASP A 214 -18.33 -19.36 4.62
C ASP A 214 -19.21 -18.09 4.70
N THR A 215 -18.61 -16.93 4.93
CA THR A 215 -19.32 -15.63 4.89
C THR A 215 -19.85 -15.30 3.50
N MET A 216 -19.11 -15.60 2.44
CA MET A 216 -19.58 -15.42 1.06
C MET A 216 -20.77 -16.33 0.75
N ARG A 217 -20.71 -17.60 1.15
CA ARG A 217 -21.83 -18.58 1.01
C ARG A 217 -23.08 -18.13 1.77
N GLU A 218 -22.93 -17.65 3.00
CA GLU A 218 -24.02 -17.04 3.79
C GLU A 218 -24.65 -15.83 3.08
N GLY A 219 -23.87 -15.10 2.30
CA GLY A 219 -24.32 -13.99 1.46
C GLY A 219 -24.95 -14.42 0.13
N GLY A 220 -25.04 -15.74 -0.17
CA GLY A 220 -25.58 -16.26 -1.43
C GLY A 220 -24.60 -16.13 -2.61
N ILE A 221 -23.32 -15.96 -2.37
CA ILE A 221 -22.29 -15.82 -3.42
C ILE A 221 -21.81 -17.23 -3.82
N SER A 222 -21.76 -17.46 -5.14
CA SER A 222 -21.29 -18.74 -5.71
C SER A 222 -19.82 -19.01 -5.35
N ASP A 223 -19.49 -20.30 -5.18
CA ASP A 223 -18.12 -20.78 -5.01
C ASP A 223 -17.23 -20.54 -6.26
N GLU A 224 -17.84 -20.25 -7.40
CA GLU A 224 -17.14 -19.87 -8.63
C GLU A 224 -16.55 -18.44 -8.55
N VAL A 225 -17.11 -17.56 -7.70
CA VAL A 225 -16.51 -16.24 -7.43
C VAL A 225 -15.22 -16.46 -6.63
N PRO A 226 -14.05 -16.19 -7.20
CA PRO A 226 -12.79 -16.55 -6.55
C PRO A 226 -12.51 -15.71 -5.30
N ILE A 227 -11.85 -16.34 -4.33
CA ILE A 227 -11.05 -15.62 -3.34
C ILE A 227 -9.65 -15.52 -3.90
N VAL A 228 -9.12 -14.30 -3.98
CA VAL A 228 -7.75 -14.05 -4.42
C VAL A 228 -6.86 -13.98 -3.19
N MET A 229 -5.99 -14.98 -3.01
CA MET A 229 -5.02 -15.00 -1.91
C MET A 229 -3.89 -14.03 -2.20
N ALA A 230 -3.70 -13.02 -1.34
CA ALA A 230 -2.67 -12.01 -1.42
C ALA A 230 -1.82 -11.99 -0.13
N GLY A 231 -0.50 -11.93 -0.29
CA GLY A 231 0.46 -12.00 0.82
C GLY A 231 0.95 -13.43 1.08
N GLY A 232 2.27 -13.60 1.13
CA GLY A 232 2.92 -14.87 1.39
C GLY A 232 3.00 -15.83 0.20
N VAL A 233 2.37 -15.53 -0.92
CA VAL A 233 2.40 -16.39 -2.12
C VAL A 233 3.74 -16.24 -2.83
N TRP A 234 4.51 -17.34 -2.91
CA TRP A 234 5.75 -17.42 -3.66
C TRP A 234 5.72 -18.58 -4.65
N TYR A 235 5.73 -19.83 -4.18
CA TYR A 235 5.58 -21.02 -5.00
C TYR A 235 4.14 -21.53 -4.94
N LEU A 236 3.50 -21.78 -6.08
CA LEU A 236 2.13 -22.34 -6.09
C LEU A 236 2.07 -23.75 -5.54
N ARG A 237 3.17 -24.52 -5.63
CA ARG A 237 3.23 -25.88 -5.04
C ARG A 237 2.98 -25.88 -3.53
N ASP A 238 3.33 -24.81 -2.84
CA ASP A 238 3.09 -24.67 -1.39
C ASP A 238 1.60 -24.46 -1.07
N TRP A 239 0.79 -24.17 -2.10
CA TRP A 239 -0.64 -23.92 -2.03
C TRP A 239 -1.47 -25.02 -2.71
N SER A 240 -0.86 -26.19 -2.97
CA SER A 240 -1.54 -27.31 -3.67
C SER A 240 -2.84 -27.72 -3.02
N ASP A 241 -2.91 -27.72 -1.69
CA ASP A 241 -4.10 -28.11 -0.92
C ASP A 241 -5.23 -27.06 -0.94
N TRP A 242 -4.95 -25.90 -1.50
CA TRP A 242 -5.95 -24.83 -1.69
C TRP A 242 -6.65 -24.92 -3.04
N ILE A 243 -6.01 -25.55 -4.00
CA ILE A 243 -6.50 -25.68 -5.38
C ILE A 243 -7.46 -26.87 -5.45
N ASP A 244 -8.61 -26.66 -6.11
CA ASP A 244 -9.70 -27.67 -6.19
C ASP A 244 -10.22 -28.10 -4.79
N ASN A 245 -10.07 -27.25 -3.76
CA ASN A 245 -10.51 -27.53 -2.39
C ASN A 245 -11.98 -27.13 -2.20
N PRO A 246 -12.90 -28.08 -1.91
CA PRO A 246 -14.33 -27.77 -1.79
C PRO A 246 -14.67 -26.90 -0.57
N GLU A 247 -13.80 -26.81 0.46
CA GLU A 247 -14.02 -25.91 1.58
C GLU A 247 -13.76 -24.45 1.20
N LEU A 248 -12.82 -24.22 0.26
CA LEU A 248 -12.39 -22.88 -0.16
C LEU A 248 -13.09 -22.39 -1.43
N GLY A 249 -13.63 -23.31 -2.26
CA GLY A 249 -14.14 -22.98 -3.59
C GLY A 249 -13.03 -22.52 -4.54
N THR A 250 -13.36 -21.66 -5.51
CA THR A 250 -12.36 -21.14 -6.46
C THR A 250 -11.38 -20.22 -5.79
N ILE A 251 -10.07 -20.49 -5.94
CA ILE A 251 -8.96 -19.69 -5.42
C ILE A 251 -8.14 -19.16 -6.59
N ALA A 252 -7.76 -17.90 -6.50
CA ALA A 252 -6.76 -17.25 -7.35
C ALA A 252 -5.61 -16.72 -6.47
N PHE A 253 -4.49 -16.39 -7.09
CA PHE A 253 -3.29 -15.97 -6.36
C PHE A 253 -2.79 -14.62 -6.84
N GLN A 254 -2.50 -13.72 -5.90
CA GLN A 254 -1.97 -12.40 -6.19
C GLN A 254 -0.50 -12.29 -5.78
N PHE A 255 0.30 -11.79 -6.71
CA PHE A 255 1.72 -11.53 -6.50
C PHE A 255 1.98 -10.02 -6.40
N GLY A 256 2.43 -9.57 -5.24
CA GLY A 256 2.83 -8.17 -5.02
C GLY A 256 4.34 -7.97 -5.18
N THR A 257 5.14 -8.74 -4.45
CA THR A 257 6.59 -8.56 -4.37
C THR A 257 7.33 -9.18 -5.56
N ARG A 258 6.95 -10.38 -5.97
CA ARG A 258 7.64 -11.13 -7.02
C ARG A 258 7.70 -10.42 -8.38
N PRO A 259 6.63 -9.75 -8.86
CA PRO A 259 6.67 -8.97 -10.11
C PRO A 259 7.58 -7.73 -10.08
N LEU A 260 7.97 -7.25 -8.88
CA LEU A 260 8.91 -6.13 -8.77
C LEU A 260 10.26 -6.44 -9.42
N LEU A 261 10.71 -7.70 -9.36
CA LEU A 261 11.97 -8.13 -9.97
C LEU A 261 11.72 -8.71 -11.37
N THR A 262 11.17 -7.90 -12.26
CA THR A 262 11.00 -8.21 -13.69
C THR A 262 11.55 -7.07 -14.56
N LYS A 263 11.79 -7.35 -15.85
CA LYS A 263 12.29 -6.36 -16.80
C LYS A 263 11.27 -5.25 -17.04
N GLU A 264 9.98 -5.59 -17.07
CA GLU A 264 8.87 -4.66 -17.30
C GLU A 264 8.48 -3.87 -16.04
N SER A 265 8.95 -4.27 -14.87
CA SER A 265 8.71 -3.52 -13.63
C SER A 265 9.34 -2.13 -13.71
N PRO A 266 8.58 -1.06 -13.39
CA PRO A 266 9.07 0.31 -13.53
C PRO A 266 10.06 0.74 -12.44
N ILE A 267 10.25 -0.07 -11.38
CA ILE A 267 11.13 0.32 -10.28
C ILE A 267 12.59 0.43 -10.75
N PRO A 268 13.37 1.36 -10.18
CA PRO A 268 14.77 1.56 -10.54
C PRO A 268 15.66 0.35 -10.28
N GLU A 269 16.75 0.22 -11.01
CA GLU A 269 17.70 -0.87 -10.87
C GLU A 269 18.30 -0.97 -9.45
N ALA A 270 18.49 0.16 -8.76
CA ALA A 270 18.94 0.17 -7.36
C ALA A 270 17.94 -0.54 -6.43
N TRP A 271 16.63 -0.37 -6.69
CA TRP A 271 15.60 -1.07 -5.92
C TRP A 271 15.59 -2.57 -6.27
N LYS A 272 15.69 -2.95 -7.54
CA LYS A 272 15.80 -4.36 -7.95
C LYS A 272 17.02 -5.03 -7.32
N ALA A 273 18.17 -4.36 -7.34
CA ALA A 273 19.38 -4.85 -6.70
C ALA A 273 19.22 -5.03 -5.16
N ARG A 274 18.51 -4.11 -4.49
CA ARG A 274 18.23 -4.23 -3.05
C ARG A 274 17.32 -5.42 -2.75
N LEU A 275 16.31 -5.69 -3.60
CA LEU A 275 15.42 -6.85 -3.44
C LEU A 275 16.18 -8.18 -3.41
N THR A 276 17.18 -8.36 -4.27
CA THR A 276 17.97 -9.59 -4.36
C THR A 276 18.89 -9.83 -3.15
N ASN A 277 19.03 -8.83 -2.27
CA ASN A 277 19.88 -8.89 -1.09
C ASN A 277 19.11 -8.85 0.24
N ILE A 278 17.78 -8.96 0.21
CA ILE A 278 16.97 -8.99 1.43
C ILE A 278 17.16 -10.31 2.16
N GLU A 279 17.43 -10.22 3.46
CA GLU A 279 17.50 -11.39 4.35
C GLU A 279 16.13 -11.66 5.00
N GLU A 280 15.95 -12.90 5.45
CA GLU A 280 14.79 -13.27 6.23
C GLU A 280 14.70 -12.45 7.53
N GLY A 281 13.53 -11.87 7.81
CA GLY A 281 13.32 -10.99 8.96
C GLY A 281 13.68 -9.53 8.74
N GLU A 282 14.22 -9.13 7.57
CA GLU A 282 14.47 -7.72 7.26
C GLU A 282 13.21 -6.92 6.93
N VAL A 283 12.09 -7.56 6.61
CA VAL A 283 10.82 -6.85 6.42
C VAL A 283 10.14 -6.67 7.77
N LEU A 284 9.87 -5.42 8.13
CA LEU A 284 9.25 -5.02 9.39
C LEU A 284 7.78 -4.66 9.18
N LEU A 285 6.91 -5.23 10.02
CA LEU A 285 5.53 -4.79 10.18
C LEU A 285 5.49 -3.64 11.19
N HIS A 286 5.13 -2.44 10.74
CA HIS A 286 5.23 -1.20 11.52
C HIS A 286 3.96 -0.35 11.49
N ARG A 287 3.88 0.66 12.38
CA ARG A 287 2.76 1.62 12.47
C ARG A 287 3.17 3.08 12.25
N PHE A 288 4.29 3.35 11.61
CA PHE A 288 4.73 4.72 11.34
C PHE A 288 4.00 5.39 10.18
N SER A 289 3.18 4.63 9.43
CA SER A 289 2.41 5.17 8.32
C SER A 289 1.49 6.31 8.76
N PRO A 290 1.43 7.41 7.98
CA PRO A 290 0.54 8.53 8.27
C PRO A 290 -0.96 8.19 8.14
N THR A 291 -1.31 7.02 7.60
CA THR A 291 -2.67 6.49 7.54
C THR A 291 -3.14 5.92 8.87
N GLY A 292 -2.22 5.61 9.79
CA GLY A 292 -2.50 4.87 11.03
C GLY A 292 -2.67 3.36 10.87
N PHE A 293 -2.62 2.83 9.64
CA PHE A 293 -2.63 1.39 9.38
C PHE A 293 -1.24 0.76 9.57
N TYR A 294 -1.24 -0.53 9.88
CA TYR A 294 -0.02 -1.32 9.81
C TYR A 294 0.49 -1.41 8.37
N SER A 295 1.81 -1.45 8.23
CA SER A 295 2.49 -1.54 6.94
C SER A 295 3.73 -2.41 7.04
N SER A 296 4.04 -3.14 5.98
CA SER A 296 5.26 -3.96 5.88
C SER A 296 6.23 -3.35 4.89
N ALA A 297 7.44 -3.06 5.35
CA ALA A 297 8.53 -2.50 4.54
C ALA A 297 9.88 -3.03 5.00
N VAL A 298 10.89 -2.90 4.14
CA VAL A 298 12.27 -3.26 4.47
C VAL A 298 12.79 -2.37 5.60
N ARG A 299 13.37 -2.95 6.62
CA ARG A 299 13.98 -2.27 7.77
C ARG A 299 15.35 -1.70 7.39
N ASN A 300 15.33 -0.75 6.45
CA ASN A 300 16.48 0.02 5.99
C ASN A 300 16.77 1.21 6.95
N PRO A 301 17.80 2.03 6.73
CA PRO A 301 18.08 3.23 7.52
C PRO A 301 16.90 4.19 7.67
N PHE A 302 16.05 4.33 6.64
CA PHE A 302 14.84 5.16 6.73
C PHE A 302 13.89 4.67 7.85
N LEU A 303 13.55 3.38 7.88
CA LEU A 303 12.69 2.85 8.94
C LEU A 303 13.38 2.86 10.32
N ARG A 304 14.67 2.55 10.40
CA ARG A 304 15.42 2.63 11.65
C ARG A 304 15.41 4.04 12.24
N ASN A 305 15.57 5.06 11.41
CA ASN A 305 15.45 6.45 11.86
C ASN A 305 14.06 6.78 12.43
N LEU A 306 12.99 6.20 11.88
CA LEU A 306 11.64 6.38 12.43
C LEU A 306 11.47 5.65 13.77
N GLU A 307 12.00 4.43 13.91
CA GLU A 307 12.01 3.68 15.17
C GLU A 307 12.73 4.48 16.25
N GLU A 308 13.98 4.87 16.01
CA GLU A 308 14.80 5.65 16.94
C GLU A 308 14.16 7.00 17.30
N ARG A 309 13.60 7.70 16.32
CA ARG A 309 12.89 8.96 16.55
C ARG A 309 11.66 8.74 17.44
N SER A 310 10.92 7.65 17.25
CA SER A 310 9.78 7.32 18.11
C SER A 310 10.19 6.94 19.53
N GLU A 311 11.39 6.42 19.74
CA GLU A 311 11.91 6.10 21.07
C GLU A 311 12.42 7.36 21.83
N ARG A 312 12.87 8.38 21.09
CA ARG A 312 13.32 9.67 21.67
C ARG A 312 12.14 10.55 22.05
N GLN A 313 11.26 10.05 22.89
CA GLN A 313 10.09 10.81 23.37
C GLN A 313 9.88 10.72 24.87
N ILE A 314 9.30 11.78 25.43
CA ILE A 314 8.93 11.88 26.84
C ILE A 314 7.54 12.50 26.99
N ALA A 315 6.85 12.16 28.07
CA ALA A 315 5.63 12.84 28.49
C ALA A 315 5.99 14.22 29.09
N PHE A 316 5.08 15.17 29.00
CA PHE A 316 5.23 16.49 29.61
C PHE A 316 3.92 17.03 30.17
N SER A 317 4.02 17.96 31.11
CA SER A 317 2.94 18.84 31.55
C SER A 317 3.24 20.30 31.20
N THR A 318 2.21 21.10 31.00
CA THR A 318 2.34 22.55 30.76
C THR A 318 2.49 23.36 32.06
N GLN A 319 2.28 22.72 33.22
CA GLN A 319 2.45 23.28 34.56
C GLN A 319 2.99 22.18 35.47
N GLU A 320 3.54 22.59 36.62
CA GLU A 320 3.98 21.66 37.67
C GLU A 320 2.78 20.83 38.16
N ALA A 321 2.87 19.51 38.08
CA ALA A 321 1.78 18.59 38.49
C ALA A 321 2.31 17.18 38.72
N GLY A 322 1.94 16.57 39.87
CA GLY A 322 2.36 15.21 40.23
C GLY A 322 3.88 15.04 40.22
N ASP A 323 4.39 14.06 39.47
CA ASP A 323 5.82 13.78 39.34
C ASP A 323 6.53 14.69 38.31
N HIS A 324 5.79 15.55 37.58
CA HIS A 324 6.30 16.49 36.60
C HIS A 324 6.69 17.80 37.32
N VAL A 325 7.82 17.80 38.06
CA VAL A 325 8.29 18.90 38.87
C VAL A 325 9.60 19.54 38.38
N PHE A 326 10.17 18.99 37.30
CA PHE A 326 11.40 19.53 36.71
C PHE A 326 11.08 20.28 35.41
N GLN A 327 11.62 21.52 35.32
CA GLN A 327 11.48 22.33 34.12
C GLN A 327 12.45 21.84 33.02
N LEU A 328 11.94 21.76 31.79
CA LEU A 328 12.71 21.49 30.61
C LEU A 328 12.45 22.59 29.58
N ASP A 329 13.49 23.30 29.23
CA ASP A 329 13.47 24.38 28.21
C ASP A 329 13.94 23.77 26.88
N VAL A 330 13.02 23.58 25.94
CA VAL A 330 13.31 22.97 24.62
C VAL A 330 12.49 23.63 23.52
N GLY A 331 13.12 23.88 22.39
CA GLY A 331 12.51 24.15 21.10
C GLY A 331 12.05 25.56 20.86
N VAL A 332 11.21 26.16 21.71
CA VAL A 332 10.73 27.54 21.55
C VAL A 332 11.13 28.36 22.76
N LYS A 333 11.92 29.38 22.53
CA LYS A 333 12.36 30.31 23.57
C LYS A 333 11.19 30.78 24.44
N GLY A 334 11.29 30.57 25.76
CA GLY A 334 10.26 31.00 26.74
C GLY A 334 9.10 29.99 26.93
N LYS A 335 9.15 28.79 26.38
CA LYS A 335 8.20 27.70 26.71
C LYS A 335 8.88 26.64 27.54
N ASN A 336 8.58 26.63 28.83
CA ASN A 336 9.01 25.58 29.74
C ASN A 336 7.99 24.41 29.71
N PHE A 337 8.50 23.22 29.70
CA PHE A 337 7.73 22.00 29.92
C PHE A 337 8.10 21.42 31.28
N TRP A 338 7.13 20.82 31.94
CA TRP A 338 7.36 20.13 33.20
C TRP A 338 7.45 18.64 32.94
N VAL A 339 8.51 18.00 33.44
CA VAL A 339 8.83 16.59 33.16
C VAL A 339 9.21 15.87 34.44
N THR A 340 9.22 14.53 34.39
CA THR A 340 9.74 13.73 35.51
C THR A 340 11.27 13.83 35.58
N ARG A 341 11.85 13.44 36.71
CA ARG A 341 13.32 13.39 36.88
C ARG A 341 13.98 12.49 35.84
N ASN A 342 13.39 11.32 35.60
CA ASN A 342 13.93 10.34 34.63
C ASN A 342 13.90 10.90 33.21
N ASP A 343 12.80 11.56 32.84
CA ASP A 343 12.65 12.15 31.52
C ASP A 343 13.60 13.35 31.33
N LEU A 344 13.86 14.13 32.38
CA LEU A 344 14.89 15.19 32.32
C LEU A 344 16.28 14.61 32.05
N LEU A 345 16.63 13.50 32.70
CA LEU A 345 17.93 12.84 32.46
C LEU A 345 18.04 12.29 31.04
N ARG A 346 16.98 11.64 30.52
CA ARG A 346 16.91 11.17 29.12
C ARG A 346 17.06 12.35 28.14
N ALA A 347 16.31 13.41 28.35
CA ALA A 347 16.39 14.61 27.52
C ALA A 347 17.80 15.20 27.48
N ARG A 348 18.50 15.27 28.62
CA ARG A 348 19.89 15.73 28.68
C ARG A 348 20.86 14.84 27.91
N GLN A 349 20.68 13.53 27.94
CA GLN A 349 21.48 12.61 27.13
C GLN A 349 21.26 12.89 25.63
N TRP A 350 20.00 13.06 25.20
CA TRP A 350 19.69 13.37 23.80
C TRP A 350 20.25 14.73 23.37
N PHE A 351 20.20 15.75 24.25
CA PHE A 351 20.87 17.05 23.99
C PHE A 351 22.36 16.87 23.75
N GLY A 352 23.05 16.09 24.60
CA GLY A 352 24.47 15.80 24.44
C GLY A 352 24.78 15.03 23.14
N ALA A 353 23.81 14.30 22.59
CA ALA A 353 23.92 13.60 21.32
C ALA A 353 23.47 14.44 20.09
N GLY A 354 23.10 15.73 20.28
CA GLY A 354 22.74 16.62 19.19
C GLY A 354 21.24 16.78 18.91
N PHE A 355 20.37 16.07 19.62
CA PHE A 355 18.91 16.20 19.48
C PHE A 355 18.40 17.35 20.34
N THR A 356 18.74 18.57 19.93
CA THR A 356 18.53 19.81 20.73
C THR A 356 17.17 20.46 20.53
N ASP A 357 16.39 20.00 19.56
CA ASP A 357 15.03 20.46 19.31
C ASP A 357 14.00 19.41 19.77
N ALA A 358 12.77 19.88 20.04
CA ALA A 358 11.65 19.00 20.37
C ALA A 358 10.39 19.40 19.61
N LEU A 359 9.62 18.40 19.20
CA LEU A 359 8.34 18.55 18.52
C LEU A 359 7.23 17.88 19.34
N LYS A 360 6.10 18.58 19.48
CA LYS A 360 4.90 18.04 20.16
C LYS A 360 4.23 17.00 19.26
N THR A 361 3.71 15.95 19.91
CA THR A 361 2.91 14.89 19.27
C THR A 361 1.42 15.03 19.60
N PRO A 362 0.53 14.37 18.87
CA PRO A 362 -0.91 14.37 19.16
C PRO A 362 -1.31 13.79 20.54
N ASP A 363 -0.46 12.96 21.12
CA ASP A 363 -0.68 12.28 22.41
C ASP A 363 0.06 12.97 23.59
N ASN A 364 0.37 14.25 23.44
CA ASN A 364 0.99 15.08 24.47
C ASN A 364 2.37 14.60 24.95
N THR A 365 3.19 14.13 24.01
CA THR A 365 4.61 13.89 24.25
C THR A 365 5.49 14.87 23.48
N LEU A 366 6.77 14.93 23.83
CA LEU A 366 7.82 15.64 23.09
C LEU A 366 8.72 14.61 22.44
N VAL A 367 8.89 14.69 21.13
CA VAL A 367 9.88 13.93 20.37
C VAL A 367 11.11 14.79 20.13
N PHE A 368 12.28 14.28 20.50
CA PHE A 368 13.56 14.96 20.34
C PHE A 368 14.15 14.69 18.97
N VAL A 369 14.57 15.76 18.31
CA VAL A 369 15.09 15.76 16.95
C VAL A 369 16.30 16.70 16.83
N THR A 370 17.12 16.52 15.80
CA THR A 370 18.11 17.54 15.46
C THR A 370 17.44 18.75 14.81
N PRO A 371 18.11 19.93 14.76
CA PRO A 371 17.60 21.08 14.02
C PRO A 371 17.31 20.78 12.53
N GLU A 372 18.15 19.96 11.90
CA GLU A 372 18.01 19.54 10.50
C GLU A 372 16.78 18.64 10.32
N GLU A 373 16.61 17.62 11.17
CA GLU A 373 15.42 16.76 11.16
C GLU A 373 14.14 17.59 11.34
N LYS A 374 14.14 18.55 12.27
CA LYS A 374 13.01 19.46 12.48
C LYS A 374 12.70 20.26 11.23
N ALA A 375 13.72 20.81 10.56
CA ALA A 375 13.54 21.59 9.34
C ALA A 375 12.90 20.75 8.22
N VAL A 376 13.39 19.52 8.01
CA VAL A 376 12.84 18.58 7.02
C VAL A 376 11.39 18.22 7.37
N ILE A 377 11.11 17.81 8.61
CA ILE A 377 9.74 17.45 9.05
C ILE A 377 8.78 18.62 8.80
N ARG A 378 9.16 19.85 9.21
CA ARG A 378 8.30 21.02 9.05
C ARG A 378 8.08 21.41 7.59
N LYS A 379 9.12 21.29 6.78
CA LYS A 379 9.01 21.52 5.32
C LYS A 379 8.04 20.51 4.70
N ASP A 380 8.23 19.22 4.95
CA ASP A 380 7.37 18.16 4.38
C ASP A 380 5.90 18.29 4.85
N GLN A 381 5.69 18.72 6.12
CA GLN A 381 4.34 19.03 6.63
C GLN A 381 3.71 20.24 5.92
N ALA A 382 4.50 21.27 5.60
CA ALA A 382 4.02 22.46 4.90
C ALA A 382 3.72 22.19 3.42
N ASP A 383 4.57 21.38 2.77
CA ASP A 383 4.45 21.02 1.35
C ASP A 383 3.37 19.95 1.07
N CYS A 384 2.57 19.58 2.08
CA CYS A 384 1.52 18.57 1.95
C CYS A 384 0.60 18.88 0.76
N MET A 385 0.38 17.85 -0.08
CA MET A 385 -0.48 17.88 -1.26
C MET A 385 -1.80 17.11 -1.09
N GLY A 386 -2.11 16.64 0.12
CA GLY A 386 -3.38 15.96 0.40
C GLY A 386 -3.54 14.59 -0.26
N CYS A 387 -2.46 13.80 -0.37
CA CYS A 387 -2.47 12.48 -1.02
C CYS A 387 -3.31 11.41 -0.30
N LEU A 388 -3.66 11.64 0.96
CA LEU A 388 -4.54 10.79 1.77
C LEU A 388 -5.83 11.52 2.10
N SER A 389 -6.91 10.78 2.36
CA SER A 389 -8.17 11.35 2.89
C SER A 389 -7.96 11.97 4.28
N GLN A 390 -7.12 11.33 5.08
CA GLN A 390 -6.61 11.85 6.35
C GLN A 390 -5.13 11.50 6.50
N CYS A 391 -4.33 12.47 6.95
CA CYS A 391 -2.89 12.30 7.14
C CYS A 391 -2.48 12.75 8.54
N ALA A 392 -2.04 11.80 9.36
CA ALA A 392 -1.57 12.09 10.71
C ALA A 392 -0.29 12.94 10.69
N PHE A 393 0.63 12.69 9.75
CA PHE A 393 1.91 13.39 9.65
C PHE A 393 1.77 14.91 9.44
N SER A 394 0.85 15.33 8.56
CA SER A 394 0.66 16.75 8.21
C SER A 394 -0.58 17.39 8.85
N SER A 395 -1.38 16.61 9.59
CA SER A 395 -2.71 17.03 10.06
C SER A 395 -3.66 17.44 8.93
N TRP A 396 -3.51 16.82 7.76
CA TRP A 396 -4.39 17.05 6.62
C TRP A 396 -5.66 16.18 6.73
N ALA A 397 -6.79 16.73 6.32
CA ALA A 397 -8.00 15.95 6.02
C ALA A 397 -8.68 16.52 4.77
N ASP A 398 -9.22 15.64 3.92
CA ASP A 398 -10.09 16.03 2.81
C ASP A 398 -11.50 16.35 3.36
N SER A 399 -11.62 17.54 3.94
CA SER A 399 -12.79 18.09 4.61
C SER A 399 -12.84 19.61 4.41
N GLU A 400 -13.90 20.24 4.82
CA GLU A 400 -14.05 21.70 4.73
C GLU A 400 -12.95 22.47 5.46
N THR A 401 -12.45 21.92 6.59
CA THR A 401 -11.40 22.56 7.38
C THR A 401 -9.98 22.25 6.90
N ASN A 402 -9.82 21.29 5.99
CA ASN A 402 -8.52 20.79 5.52
C ASN A 402 -7.60 20.29 6.64
N SER A 403 -8.16 19.86 7.76
CA SER A 403 -7.44 19.44 8.95
C SER A 403 -8.13 18.30 9.68
N THR A 404 -7.32 17.41 10.28
CA THR A 404 -7.83 16.36 11.18
C THR A 404 -8.28 16.91 12.54
N GLY A 405 -8.03 18.19 12.83
CA GLY A 405 -8.26 18.79 14.15
C GLY A 405 -7.24 18.35 15.22
N ARG A 406 -6.25 17.50 14.87
CA ARG A 406 -5.16 17.05 15.75
C ARG A 406 -3.84 17.69 15.37
N LEU A 407 -2.87 17.71 16.28
CA LEU A 407 -1.51 18.08 15.92
C LEU A 407 -0.94 17.14 14.87
N ALA A 408 -0.12 17.70 13.98
CA ALA A 408 0.68 16.91 13.04
C ALA A 408 1.68 16.03 13.81
N ASP A 409 1.76 14.74 13.47
CA ASP A 409 2.61 13.78 14.19
C ASP A 409 4.02 13.70 13.59
N PRO A 410 5.05 14.21 14.27
CA PRO A 410 6.41 14.21 13.77
C PRO A 410 7.08 12.83 13.80
N ARG A 411 6.45 11.81 14.38
CA ARG A 411 6.94 10.42 14.39
C ARG A 411 6.65 9.67 13.09
N SER A 412 5.73 10.19 12.29
CA SER A 412 5.41 9.72 10.96
C SER A 412 6.24 10.43 9.87
N PHE A 413 5.85 10.31 8.62
CA PHE A 413 6.58 10.80 7.44
C PHE A 413 5.62 11.16 6.29
N CYS A 414 6.12 11.90 5.30
CA CYS A 414 5.38 12.15 4.06
C CYS A 414 5.42 10.92 3.15
N ILE A 415 4.34 10.14 3.12
CA ILE A 415 4.28 8.89 2.37
C ILE A 415 4.37 9.11 0.85
N GLN A 416 3.71 10.14 0.33
CA GLN A 416 3.74 10.45 -1.10
C GLN A 416 5.17 10.75 -1.56
N LYS A 417 5.88 11.60 -0.83
CA LYS A 417 7.25 12.00 -1.17
C LYS A 417 8.17 10.78 -1.21
N THR A 418 8.21 9.98 -0.14
CA THR A 418 9.15 8.87 -0.06
C THR A 418 8.85 7.76 -1.07
N LEU A 419 7.56 7.46 -1.35
CA LEU A 419 7.20 6.47 -2.36
C LEU A 419 7.48 6.97 -3.79
N GLN A 420 7.28 8.25 -4.04
CA GLN A 420 7.60 8.86 -5.32
C GLN A 420 9.11 8.95 -5.53
N ASP A 421 9.84 9.38 -4.51
CA ASP A 421 11.31 9.49 -4.58
C ASP A 421 11.96 8.13 -4.88
N ILE A 422 11.59 7.06 -4.17
CA ILE A 422 12.17 5.72 -4.42
C ILE A 422 11.80 5.18 -5.81
N ALA A 423 10.58 5.41 -6.27
CA ALA A 423 10.11 4.98 -7.59
C ALA A 423 10.79 5.74 -8.73
N HIS A 424 11.20 7.00 -8.50
CA HIS A 424 11.86 7.85 -9.48
C HIS A 424 13.40 7.82 -9.40
N GLY A 425 13.99 6.84 -8.71
CA GLY A 425 15.43 6.63 -8.67
C GLY A 425 16.13 7.29 -7.47
N GLY A 426 15.41 7.71 -6.46
CA GLY A 426 15.96 8.16 -5.19
C GLY A 426 16.64 7.03 -4.42
N ASP A 427 17.40 7.40 -3.38
CA ASP A 427 18.15 6.45 -2.56
C ASP A 427 17.22 5.46 -1.83
N VAL A 428 17.37 4.18 -2.11
CA VAL A 428 16.56 3.10 -1.55
C VAL A 428 16.74 2.92 -0.04
N GLU A 429 17.86 3.37 0.51
CA GLU A 429 18.14 3.29 1.95
C GLU A 429 17.57 4.50 2.72
N GLN A 430 17.25 5.61 2.02
CA GLN A 430 16.70 6.83 2.60
C GLN A 430 15.20 7.01 2.33
N ASN A 431 14.55 6.01 1.72
CA ASN A 431 13.14 6.06 1.37
C ASN A 431 12.40 4.80 1.83
N LEU A 432 11.06 4.87 1.90
CA LEU A 432 10.22 3.76 2.28
C LEU A 432 10.20 2.71 1.16
N MET A 433 10.73 1.54 1.43
CA MET A 433 10.76 0.42 0.50
C MET A 433 9.73 -0.63 0.93
N PHE A 434 8.55 -0.59 0.35
CA PHE A 434 7.54 -1.63 0.60
C PHE A 434 7.99 -2.98 0.05
N ALA A 435 7.78 -4.02 0.84
CA ALA A 435 7.98 -5.42 0.46
C ALA A 435 7.10 -6.35 1.31
N GLY A 436 6.69 -7.48 0.77
CA GLY A 436 6.10 -8.57 1.54
C GLY A 436 7.15 -9.36 2.29
N HIS A 437 6.75 -10.05 3.36
CA HIS A 437 7.66 -10.81 4.22
C HIS A 437 8.38 -11.95 3.48
N GLY A 438 7.85 -12.43 2.34
CA GLY A 438 8.52 -13.40 1.47
C GLY A 438 9.63 -12.83 0.58
N ALA A 439 9.98 -11.54 0.66
CA ALA A 439 10.96 -10.91 -0.23
C ALA A 439 12.38 -11.54 -0.14
N TYR A 440 12.77 -12.10 1.01
CA TYR A 440 14.02 -12.83 1.17
C TYR A 440 14.18 -14.03 0.22
N GLN A 441 13.09 -14.52 -0.34
CA GLN A 441 13.10 -15.61 -1.32
C GLN A 441 13.82 -15.24 -2.62
N PHE A 442 13.91 -13.96 -2.99
CA PHE A 442 14.72 -13.54 -4.13
C PHE A 442 16.17 -14.00 -4.02
N LYS A 443 16.73 -14.01 -2.81
CA LYS A 443 18.09 -14.49 -2.55
C LYS A 443 18.18 -16.01 -2.55
N ARG A 444 17.13 -16.72 -2.19
CA ARG A 444 17.08 -18.18 -2.00
C ARG A 444 16.60 -18.95 -3.22
N ASP A 445 15.72 -18.34 -4.03
CA ASP A 445 15.15 -18.99 -5.21
C ASP A 445 16.19 -19.05 -6.34
N PRO A 446 16.59 -20.24 -6.79
CA PRO A 446 17.58 -20.41 -7.86
C PRO A 446 17.18 -19.72 -9.18
N PHE A 447 15.90 -19.42 -9.38
CA PHE A 447 15.41 -18.70 -10.55
C PHE A 447 16.07 -17.32 -10.71
N TYR A 448 16.39 -16.66 -9.61
CA TYR A 448 17.01 -15.32 -9.60
C TYR A 448 18.55 -15.37 -9.43
N SER A 449 19.14 -16.57 -9.50
CA SER A 449 20.58 -16.72 -9.35
C SER A 449 21.37 -15.94 -10.41
N ASN A 450 22.62 -15.58 -10.08
CA ASN A 450 23.55 -14.84 -10.97
C ASN A 450 22.99 -13.49 -11.46
N GLY A 451 22.07 -12.85 -10.71
CA GLY A 451 21.48 -11.57 -11.07
C GLY A 451 20.46 -11.67 -12.22
N PHE A 452 19.88 -12.84 -12.45
CA PHE A 452 18.87 -13.00 -13.47
C PHE A 452 17.60 -12.21 -13.12
N VAL A 453 17.20 -11.32 -14.01
CA VAL A 453 15.94 -10.57 -13.95
C VAL A 453 15.06 -11.08 -15.09
N PRO A 454 13.98 -11.83 -14.79
CA PRO A 454 13.10 -12.35 -15.84
C PRO A 454 12.24 -11.27 -16.49
N THR A 455 11.72 -11.56 -17.67
CA THR A 455 10.52 -10.88 -18.17
C THR A 455 9.29 -11.33 -17.35
N VAL A 456 8.21 -10.55 -17.40
CA VAL A 456 6.92 -10.96 -16.82
C VAL A 456 6.45 -12.29 -17.41
N LYS A 457 6.64 -12.50 -18.72
CA LYS A 457 6.28 -13.78 -19.37
C LYS A 457 7.05 -14.96 -18.78
N GLU A 458 8.36 -14.84 -18.63
CA GLU A 458 9.20 -15.88 -18.02
C GLU A 458 8.81 -16.15 -16.57
N LEU A 459 8.45 -15.11 -15.82
CA LEU A 459 7.96 -15.24 -14.44
C LEU A 459 6.60 -15.98 -14.40
N VAL A 460 5.64 -15.58 -15.23
CA VAL A 460 4.32 -16.23 -15.28
C VAL A 460 4.45 -17.70 -15.71
N ASP A 461 5.29 -17.97 -16.72
CA ASP A 461 5.57 -19.37 -17.14
C ASP A 461 6.16 -20.20 -16.00
N ARG A 462 7.07 -19.62 -15.22
CA ARG A 462 7.64 -20.27 -14.04
C ARG A 462 6.59 -20.56 -12.98
N ILE A 463 5.76 -19.58 -12.65
CA ILE A 463 4.63 -19.74 -11.70
C ILE A 463 3.69 -20.85 -12.16
N LEU A 464 3.38 -20.94 -13.46
CA LEU A 464 2.54 -21.98 -14.04
C LEU A 464 3.14 -23.39 -13.95
N THR A 465 4.41 -23.56 -13.60
CA THR A 465 4.99 -24.87 -13.28
C THR A 465 4.80 -25.27 -11.81
N GLY A 466 4.33 -24.36 -10.97
CA GLY A 466 4.22 -24.52 -9.52
C GLY A 466 5.31 -23.82 -8.72
N ASP A 467 6.28 -23.23 -9.40
CA ASP A 467 7.46 -22.59 -8.79
C ASP A 467 7.42 -21.06 -8.78
#